data_3adecfe51cc09571e23b72b44ca88114
#
_entry.id   3adecfe51cc09571e23b72b44ca88114
#
_cell.length_a   1.000
_cell.length_b   1.000
_cell.length_c   1.000
_cell.angle_alpha   90.00
_cell.angle_beta   90.00
_cell.angle_gamma   90.00
#
_symmetry.space_group_name_H-M   'P 1'
#
loop_
_entity.id
_entity.type
_entity.pdbx_description
1 polymer ?
#
loop_
_entity_poly.entity_id
_entity_poly.type
_entity_poly.pdbx_seq_one_letter_code
_entity_poly.pdbx_strand_id
1 'polypeptide(L)'
;RGLGDVYKRQLVRSLDYCGIKSGKNEDKLSKMKLYPQESNTVSAPQIAQAPISIECKVTEILPQGSHDMFIAEITSVNIAKDLIDEKGKLHIEKAGLMAYAHGTYFALGKKIGTFGFSVKPKRTKKPHKDSHKKKK
;
A
#
# COMPACT_ATOMS: atom_id res chain seq x y z
N ARG A 1 7.58 -6.80 19.69
CA ARG A 1 7.13 -5.80 18.68
C ARG A 1 8.03 -5.96 17.48
N GLY A 2 7.46 -6.43 16.35
CA GLY A 2 8.27 -6.74 15.17
C GLY A 2 8.83 -5.48 14.49
N LEU A 3 9.97 -5.62 13.81
CA LEU A 3 10.60 -4.57 13.00
C LEU A 3 9.60 -3.85 12.06
N GLY A 4 8.61 -4.56 11.52
CA GLY A 4 7.58 -4.00 10.65
C GLY A 4 6.70 -2.91 11.31
N ASP A 5 6.44 -2.97 12.61
CA ASP A 5 5.64 -1.95 13.32
C ASP A 5 6.42 -0.66 13.55
N VAL A 6 7.75 -0.75 13.66
CA VAL A 6 8.64 0.42 13.80
C VAL A 6 8.70 1.20 12.48
N TYR A 7 8.87 0.52 11.36
CA TYR A 7 8.90 1.15 10.03
C TYR A 7 7.56 1.81 9.66
N LYS A 8 6.43 1.18 9.95
CA LYS A 8 5.09 1.74 9.71
C LYS A 8 4.90 3.07 10.43
N ARG A 9 5.25 3.14 11.72
CA ARG A 9 5.15 4.38 12.51
C ARG A 9 6.07 5.48 12.00
N GLN A 10 7.28 5.11 11.56
CA GLN A 10 8.25 6.06 11.01
C GLN A 10 7.72 6.66 9.70
N LEU A 11 7.15 5.86 8.80
CA LEU A 11 6.62 6.34 7.53
C LEU A 11 5.39 7.24 7.70
N VAL A 12 4.48 6.97 8.67
CA VAL A 12 3.36 7.89 8.98
C VAL A 12 3.87 9.24 9.41
N ARG A 13 4.84 9.28 10.35
CA ARG A 13 5.45 10.53 10.80
C ARG A 13 6.16 11.28 9.66
N SER A 14 6.86 10.55 8.80
CA SER A 14 7.54 11.14 7.64
C SER A 14 6.54 11.70 6.64
N LEU A 15 5.45 10.99 6.37
CA LEU A 15 4.37 11.43 5.49
C LEU A 15 3.76 12.74 5.98
N ASP A 16 3.37 12.80 7.25
CA ASP A 16 2.80 13.98 7.88
C ASP A 16 3.78 15.18 7.83
N TYR A 17 5.02 14.96 8.27
CA TYR A 17 6.06 15.99 8.25
C TYR A 17 6.31 16.53 6.84
N CYS A 18 6.47 15.65 5.86
CA CYS A 18 6.71 16.03 4.47
C CYS A 18 5.53 16.76 3.82
N GLY A 19 4.31 16.48 4.26
CA GLY A 19 3.09 17.18 3.82
C GLY A 19 2.96 18.60 4.35
N ILE A 20 3.46 18.86 5.58
CA ILE A 20 3.33 20.16 6.23
C ILE A 20 4.49 21.09 5.90
N LYS A 21 5.73 20.59 5.87
CA LYS A 21 6.94 21.39 5.68
C LYS A 21 7.27 21.60 4.20
N SER A 22 7.76 22.79 3.87
CA SER A 22 8.22 23.10 2.51
C SER A 22 9.63 22.56 2.27
N GLY A 23 9.84 21.85 1.16
CA GLY A 23 11.16 21.42 0.71
C GLY A 23 12.12 22.55 0.29
N LYS A 24 11.60 23.77 0.15
CA LYS A 24 12.44 24.96 -0.11
C LYS A 24 13.32 25.33 1.09
N ASN A 25 12.87 25.01 2.31
CA ASN A 25 13.49 25.46 3.55
C ASN A 25 14.15 24.32 4.34
N GLU A 26 13.87 23.05 4.01
CA GLU A 26 14.34 21.91 4.78
C GLU A 26 14.71 20.73 3.88
N ASP A 27 15.81 20.05 4.18
CA ASP A 27 16.09 18.71 3.68
C ASP A 27 15.24 17.69 4.43
N LYS A 28 14.06 17.41 3.87
CA LYS A 28 13.08 16.50 4.44
C LYS A 28 13.60 15.06 4.52
N LEU A 29 14.39 14.63 3.53
CA LEU A 29 14.91 13.26 3.48
C LEU A 29 15.86 13.00 4.65
N SER A 30 16.87 13.85 4.83
CA SER A 30 17.80 13.75 5.95
C SER A 30 17.11 13.87 7.30
N LYS A 31 16.20 14.86 7.44
CA LYS A 31 15.49 15.12 8.71
C LYS A 31 14.63 13.94 9.15
N MET A 32 13.97 13.29 8.22
CA MET A 32 13.10 12.15 8.49
C MET A 32 13.80 10.79 8.34
N LYS A 33 15.12 10.79 8.09
CA LYS A 33 15.94 9.58 7.88
C LYS A 33 15.34 8.68 6.78
N LEU A 34 14.91 9.31 5.68
CA LEU A 34 14.46 8.62 4.49
C LEU A 34 15.64 8.45 3.53
N TYR A 35 15.84 7.23 3.05
CA TYR A 35 16.97 6.90 2.18
C TYR A 35 16.49 6.88 0.72
N PRO A 36 16.96 7.86 -0.10
CA PRO A 36 16.66 7.83 -1.53
C PRO A 36 17.35 6.63 -2.18
N GLN A 37 16.66 5.98 -3.09
CA GLN A 37 17.16 4.89 -3.92
C GLN A 37 16.87 5.21 -5.38
N GLU A 38 17.74 4.81 -6.27
CA GLU A 38 17.60 4.99 -7.71
C GLU A 38 16.35 4.29 -8.24
N SER A 39 15.62 4.97 -9.11
CA SER A 39 14.44 4.43 -9.80
C SER A 39 14.86 3.74 -11.09
N ASN A 40 13.99 2.85 -11.63
CA ASN A 40 14.30 2.08 -12.83
C ASN A 40 14.02 2.84 -14.13
N THR A 41 12.97 3.68 -14.14
CA THR A 41 12.43 4.27 -15.37
C THR A 41 12.30 5.79 -15.35
N VAL A 42 12.46 6.41 -14.19
CA VAL A 42 12.35 7.85 -13.99
C VAL A 42 13.55 8.39 -13.21
N SER A 43 13.88 9.67 -13.37
CA SER A 43 14.98 10.31 -12.65
C SER A 43 14.66 10.65 -11.19
N ALA A 44 13.37 10.71 -10.82
CA ALA A 44 12.97 10.94 -9.44
C ALA A 44 13.29 9.71 -8.57
N PRO A 45 13.95 9.88 -7.40
CA PRO A 45 14.30 8.76 -6.55
C PRO A 45 13.07 8.17 -5.86
N GLN A 46 13.10 6.87 -5.60
CA GLN A 46 12.17 6.21 -4.68
C GLN A 46 12.74 6.21 -3.25
N ILE A 47 11.91 5.85 -2.28
CA ILE A 47 12.30 5.76 -0.87
C ILE A 47 12.56 4.29 -0.53
N ALA A 48 13.81 3.95 -0.13
CA ALA A 48 14.22 2.58 0.12
C ALA A 48 13.40 1.85 1.20
N GLN A 49 12.83 2.58 2.16
CA GLN A 49 11.98 2.02 3.23
C GLN A 49 10.54 1.78 2.79
N ALA A 50 10.12 2.27 1.61
CA ALA A 50 8.76 2.04 1.12
C ALA A 50 8.60 0.59 0.62
N PRO A 51 7.62 -0.17 1.14
CA PRO A 51 7.42 -1.55 0.72
C PRO A 51 6.87 -1.67 -0.72
N ILE A 52 6.27 -0.60 -1.23
CA ILE A 52 5.79 -0.49 -2.60
C ILE A 52 6.10 0.93 -3.09
N SER A 53 6.71 1.04 -4.26
CA SER A 53 6.98 2.30 -4.97
C SER A 53 6.43 2.23 -6.38
N ILE A 54 5.72 3.27 -6.80
CA ILE A 54 5.15 3.39 -8.13
C ILE A 54 5.89 4.52 -8.85
N GLU A 55 6.57 4.19 -9.94
CA GLU A 55 7.26 5.16 -10.78
C GLU A 55 6.30 5.69 -11.84
N CYS A 56 6.19 7.00 -11.92
CA CYS A 56 5.22 7.65 -12.78
C CYS A 56 5.89 8.73 -13.63
N LYS A 57 5.48 8.82 -14.90
CA LYS A 57 5.83 9.91 -15.80
C LYS A 57 4.61 10.83 -15.96
N VAL A 58 4.74 12.10 -15.57
CA VAL A 58 3.66 13.09 -15.71
C VAL A 58 3.34 13.28 -17.18
N THR A 59 2.07 13.15 -17.53
CA THR A 59 1.54 13.36 -18.88
C THR A 59 0.76 14.64 -19.01
N GLU A 60 0.12 15.11 -17.93
CA GLU A 60 -0.69 16.32 -17.93
C GLU A 60 -0.67 16.99 -16.55
N ILE A 61 -0.71 18.32 -16.53
CA ILE A 61 -0.84 19.13 -15.32
C ILE A 61 -2.03 20.06 -15.49
N LEU A 62 -3.02 19.93 -14.60
CA LEU A 62 -4.24 20.73 -14.61
C LEU A 62 -4.22 21.71 -13.43
N PRO A 63 -4.05 23.02 -13.68
CA PRO A 63 -4.10 24.04 -12.62
C PRO A 63 -5.51 24.11 -12.00
N GLN A 64 -5.60 24.04 -10.67
CA GLN A 64 -6.84 24.12 -9.90
C GLN A 64 -6.85 25.33 -8.94
N GLY A 65 -6.11 26.39 -9.25
CA GLY A 65 -6.00 27.60 -8.44
C GLY A 65 -4.99 27.44 -7.30
N SER A 66 -5.38 26.95 -6.14
CA SER A 66 -4.46 26.76 -5.00
C SER A 66 -3.57 25.52 -5.10
N HIS A 67 -3.91 24.57 -5.95
CA HIS A 67 -3.21 23.30 -6.16
C HIS A 67 -3.23 22.92 -7.64
N ASP A 68 -2.27 22.12 -8.06
CA ASP A 68 -2.24 21.51 -9.39
C ASP A 68 -2.59 20.02 -9.28
N MET A 69 -3.37 19.51 -10.24
CA MET A 69 -3.63 18.09 -10.40
C MET A 69 -2.68 17.52 -11.45
N PHE A 70 -1.90 16.50 -11.08
CA PHE A 70 -0.98 15.82 -11.98
C PHE A 70 -1.61 14.50 -12.46
N ILE A 71 -1.68 14.31 -13.77
CA ILE A 71 -2.02 13.03 -14.40
C ILE A 71 -0.71 12.41 -14.87
N ALA A 72 -0.52 11.13 -14.59
CA ALA A 72 0.72 10.46 -14.90
C ALA A 72 0.51 9.01 -15.33
N GLU A 73 1.36 8.55 -16.25
CA GLU A 73 1.46 7.15 -16.65
C GLU A 73 2.33 6.39 -15.66
N ILE A 74 1.89 5.20 -15.23
CA ILE A 74 2.69 4.30 -14.41
C ILE A 74 3.68 3.58 -15.32
N THR A 75 4.97 3.78 -15.08
CA THR A 75 6.06 3.18 -15.89
C THR A 75 6.71 1.97 -15.22
N SER A 76 6.67 1.88 -13.89
CA SER A 76 7.19 0.75 -13.11
C SER A 76 6.52 0.66 -11.75
N VAL A 77 6.46 -0.56 -11.20
CA VAL A 77 6.01 -0.80 -9.82
C VAL A 77 7.04 -1.68 -9.12
N ASN A 78 7.68 -1.16 -8.09
CA ASN A 78 8.67 -1.85 -7.28
C ASN A 78 8.00 -2.36 -6.00
N ILE A 79 8.18 -3.65 -5.70
CA ILE A 79 7.53 -4.33 -4.59
C ILE A 79 8.59 -5.07 -3.77
N ALA A 80 8.56 -4.91 -2.45
CA ALA A 80 9.42 -5.64 -1.54
C ALA A 80 9.17 -7.16 -1.65
N LYS A 81 10.25 -7.95 -1.70
CA LYS A 81 10.18 -9.41 -1.96
C LYS A 81 9.33 -10.17 -0.94
N ASP A 82 9.31 -9.73 0.31
CA ASP A 82 8.52 -10.34 1.40
C ASP A 82 6.99 -10.15 1.25
N LEU A 83 6.57 -9.27 0.33
CA LEU A 83 5.16 -9.11 -0.03
C LEU A 83 4.69 -10.07 -1.13
N ILE A 84 5.60 -10.80 -1.77
CA ILE A 84 5.29 -11.72 -2.85
C ILE A 84 5.58 -13.15 -2.35
N ASP A 85 4.61 -14.05 -2.47
CA ASP A 85 4.81 -15.46 -2.10
C ASP A 85 5.52 -16.26 -3.20
N GLU A 86 5.87 -17.52 -2.91
CA GLU A 86 6.55 -18.45 -3.82
C GLU A 86 5.77 -18.70 -5.14
N LYS A 87 4.47 -18.41 -5.15
CA LYS A 87 3.60 -18.54 -6.32
C LYS A 87 3.47 -17.23 -7.11
N GLY A 88 4.23 -16.20 -6.74
CA GLY A 88 4.17 -14.87 -7.36
C GLY A 88 2.96 -14.02 -6.98
N LYS A 89 2.21 -14.41 -5.93
CA LYS A 89 1.04 -13.66 -5.49
C LYS A 89 1.45 -12.53 -4.54
N LEU A 90 0.96 -11.32 -4.83
CA LEU A 90 1.12 -10.15 -3.97
C LEU A 90 0.18 -10.22 -2.74
N HIS A 91 0.77 -10.05 -1.56
CA HIS A 91 0.10 -9.95 -0.27
C HIS A 91 0.08 -8.50 0.22
N ILE A 92 -0.71 -7.67 -0.43
CA ILE A 92 -0.79 -6.22 -0.16
C ILE A 92 -1.22 -5.91 1.29
N GLU A 93 -1.96 -6.80 1.93
CA GLU A 93 -2.37 -6.71 3.33
C GLU A 93 -1.19 -6.72 4.31
N LYS A 94 -0.01 -7.21 3.88
CA LYS A 94 1.23 -7.22 4.66
C LYS A 94 2.01 -5.91 4.54
N ALA A 95 1.74 -5.09 3.52
CA ALA A 95 2.47 -3.85 3.25
C ALA A 95 2.26 -2.76 4.33
N GLY A 96 1.26 -2.94 5.22
CA GLY A 96 0.98 -1.99 6.27
C GLY A 96 0.47 -0.65 5.76
N LEU A 97 -0.37 -0.69 4.74
CA LEU A 97 -0.95 0.49 4.14
C LEU A 97 -1.76 1.31 5.13
N MET A 98 -1.85 2.61 4.88
CA MET A 98 -2.61 3.55 5.69
C MET A 98 -3.54 4.37 4.81
N ALA A 99 -4.59 4.91 5.41
CA ALA A 99 -5.49 5.87 4.80
C ALA A 99 -5.46 7.18 5.60
N TYR A 100 -5.54 8.31 4.92
CA TYR A 100 -5.78 9.61 5.53
C TYR A 100 -7.22 10.00 5.26
N ALA A 101 -7.98 10.24 6.32
CA ALA A 101 -9.37 10.66 6.23
C ALA A 101 -9.69 11.64 7.35
N HIS A 102 -10.34 12.74 6.99
CA HIS A 102 -10.82 13.77 7.92
C HIS A 102 -9.76 14.21 8.96
N GLY A 103 -8.55 14.52 8.49
CA GLY A 103 -7.46 15.00 9.36
C GLY A 103 -6.77 13.92 10.20
N THR A 104 -7.03 12.64 9.95
CA THR A 104 -6.52 11.53 10.77
C THR A 104 -5.94 10.41 9.89
N TYR A 105 -4.87 9.79 10.37
CA TYR A 105 -4.25 8.63 9.72
C TYR A 105 -4.78 7.34 10.34
N PHE A 106 -5.23 6.41 9.50
CA PHE A 106 -5.75 5.10 9.89
C PHE A 106 -4.93 3.99 9.27
N ALA A 107 -4.65 2.92 10.02
CA ALA A 107 -4.14 1.69 9.45
C ALA A 107 -5.28 0.96 8.72
N LEU A 108 -5.01 0.37 7.55
CA LEU A 108 -5.98 -0.52 6.91
C LEU A 108 -6.19 -1.76 7.78
N GLY A 109 -7.45 -2.08 8.02
CA GLY A 109 -7.86 -3.19 8.88
C GLY A 109 -7.94 -4.53 8.17
N LYS A 110 -8.73 -5.44 8.74
CA LYS A 110 -8.94 -6.78 8.19
C LYS A 110 -9.65 -6.72 6.83
N LYS A 111 -9.32 -7.67 5.97
CA LYS A 111 -10.00 -7.89 4.69
C LYS A 111 -11.50 -8.13 4.91
N ILE A 112 -12.35 -7.35 4.27
CA ILE A 112 -13.80 -7.43 4.38
C ILE A 112 -14.46 -8.19 3.22
N GLY A 113 -13.76 -8.40 2.11
CA GLY A 113 -14.27 -9.12 0.95
C GLY A 113 -13.23 -9.28 -0.15
N THR A 114 -13.62 -9.94 -1.23
CA THR A 114 -12.84 -10.05 -2.47
C THR A 114 -13.65 -9.50 -3.62
N PHE A 115 -13.01 -9.07 -4.69
CA PHE A 115 -13.70 -8.63 -5.89
C PHE A 115 -14.77 -9.66 -6.33
N GLY A 116 -15.99 -9.20 -6.56
CA GLY A 116 -17.11 -10.04 -6.97
C GLY A 116 -17.69 -10.92 -5.85
N PHE A 117 -17.35 -10.73 -4.57
CA PHE A 117 -17.90 -11.58 -3.49
C PHE A 117 -19.43 -11.47 -3.35
N SER A 118 -20.01 -10.32 -3.66
CA SER A 118 -21.44 -10.05 -3.53
C SER A 118 -22.31 -10.80 -4.56
N VAL A 119 -21.74 -11.14 -5.71
CA VAL A 119 -22.43 -11.83 -6.81
C VAL A 119 -22.08 -13.32 -6.91
N LYS A 120 -21.24 -13.84 -6.02
CA LYS A 120 -20.93 -15.27 -5.97
C LYS A 120 -22.12 -16.06 -5.45
N PRO A 121 -22.55 -17.14 -6.15
CA PRO A 121 -23.63 -17.99 -5.66
C PRO A 121 -23.27 -18.53 -4.26
N LYS A 122 -24.25 -18.50 -3.35
CA LYS A 122 -24.10 -19.11 -2.01
C LYS A 122 -23.81 -20.60 -2.20
N ARG A 123 -22.66 -21.08 -1.72
CA ARG A 123 -22.39 -22.52 -1.66
C ARG A 123 -23.49 -23.17 -0.82
N THR A 124 -24.40 -23.92 -1.43
CA THR A 124 -25.32 -24.78 -0.71
C THR A 124 -24.48 -25.80 0.07
N LYS A 125 -24.63 -25.80 1.39
CA LYS A 125 -24.03 -26.84 2.24
C LYS A 125 -24.55 -28.19 1.74
N LYS A 126 -23.65 -29.08 1.28
CA LYS A 126 -24.06 -30.46 1.00
C LYS A 126 -24.66 -31.04 2.28
N PRO A 127 -25.85 -31.72 2.21
CA PRO A 127 -26.44 -32.32 3.38
C PRO A 127 -25.45 -33.35 3.97
N HIS A 128 -25.31 -33.29 5.29
CA HIS A 128 -24.52 -34.26 6.05
C HIS A 128 -25.08 -35.66 5.76
N LYS A 129 -24.30 -36.55 5.17
CA LYS A 129 -24.68 -37.97 5.06
C LYS A 129 -24.57 -38.56 6.45
N ASP A 130 -25.70 -38.71 7.12
CA ASP A 130 -25.77 -39.50 8.34
C ASP A 130 -25.38 -40.96 8.02
N SER A 131 -24.23 -41.37 8.53
CA SER A 131 -23.79 -42.77 8.48
C SER A 131 -24.56 -43.55 9.55
N HIS A 132 -25.73 -44.04 9.18
CA HIS A 132 -26.37 -45.07 9.98
C HIS A 132 -25.46 -46.36 10.00
N LYS A 133 -24.67 -46.48 11.04
CA LYS A 133 -24.07 -47.78 11.40
C LYS A 133 -25.20 -48.70 11.89
N LYS A 134 -25.65 -49.60 11.05
CA LYS A 134 -26.42 -50.77 11.48
C LYS A 134 -25.50 -51.65 12.34
N LYS A 135 -25.83 -51.75 13.62
CA LYS A 135 -25.35 -52.83 14.47
C LYS A 135 -26.07 -54.14 14.09
N LYS A 136 -25.36 -55.16 13.79
CA LYS A 136 -25.74 -56.56 13.99
C LYS A 136 -24.90 -57.13 15.07
#